data_1450a98d340a9aba991b681d7338767a
#
_entry.id   1450a98d340a9aba991b681d7338767a
#
_cell.length_a   1.000
_cell.length_b   1.000
_cell.length_c   1.000
_cell.angle_alpha   90.00
_cell.angle_beta   90.00
_cell.angle_gamma   90.00
#
_symmetry.space_group_name_H-M   'P 1'
#
loop_
_entity.id
_entity.type
_entity.pdbx_description
1 polymer ?
#
loop_
_entity_poly.entity_id
_entity_poly.type
_entity_poly.pdbx_seq_one_letter_code
_entity_poly.pdbx_strand_id
1 'polypeptide(L)'
;MAIAAVGLGACDDRRPQPLTIDNALTADEIAAGRLTPEVMWKMSRAGSSSLSPDGTTLLYAQTDYNMAQNRGVTTIWVQDMASGAVTRLTDTASNNADPKWSADGRKIYFLSDRSGSI
;
A
#
# COMPACT_ATOMS: atom_id res chain seq x y z
N MET A 1 18.79 25.24 -2.32
CA MET A 1 18.78 24.87 -1.57
C MET A 1 18.60 24.39 -0.85
N ALA A 2 18.48 24.11 -0.82
CA ALA A 2 18.33 23.61 0.00
C ALA A 2 18.54 23.10 0.70
N ILE A 3 19.10 23.05 0.61
CA ILE A 3 19.48 22.51 1.40
C ILE A 3 19.38 22.45 2.35
N ALA A 4 19.64 22.78 2.23
CA ALA A 4 19.81 22.81 3.26
C ALA A 4 18.98 22.41 3.99
N ALA A 5 18.43 22.89 3.82
CA ALA A 5 17.53 22.59 4.66
C ALA A 5 17.49 21.26 4.93
N VAL A 6 17.97 20.90 4.29
CA VAL A 6 17.93 19.73 4.37
C VAL A 6 18.44 19.15 5.49
N GLY A 7 19.36 19.19 5.61
CA GLY A 7 19.91 18.45 6.59
C GLY A 7 19.32 18.58 7.87
N LEU A 8 18.83 19.62 8.07
CA LEU A 8 18.28 19.82 9.21
C LEU A 8 17.20 19.10 9.60
N GLY A 9 16.25 19.21 8.93
CA GLY A 9 15.13 18.52 9.25
C GLY A 9 15.41 17.09 9.31
N ALA A 10 16.27 16.68 8.50
CA ALA A 10 16.54 15.30 8.40
C ALA A 10 16.93 14.71 9.71
N CYS A 11 17.72 15.35 10.41
CA CYS A 11 18.25 14.73 11.59
C CYS A 11 17.20 14.42 12.62
N ASP A 12 16.05 15.00 12.51
CA ASP A 12 15.04 14.76 13.52
C ASP A 12 13.69 14.37 12.92
N ASP A 13 13.69 14.02 11.68
CA ASP A 13 12.46 13.60 11.06
C ASP A 13 12.16 12.15 11.43
N ARG A 14 11.29 11.98 12.39
CA ARG A 14 10.91 10.66 12.89
C ARG A 14 9.72 10.08 12.17
N ARG A 15 9.24 10.74 11.15
CA ARG A 15 8.13 10.21 10.37
C ARG A 15 8.59 8.96 9.62
N PRO A 16 7.74 7.96 9.53
CA PRO A 16 8.07 6.79 8.75
C PRO A 16 8.37 7.18 7.31
N GLN A 17 9.45 6.64 6.79
CA GLN A 17 9.79 6.90 5.40
C GLN A 17 8.99 5.97 4.47
N PRO A 18 8.56 6.47 3.33
CA PRO A 18 7.85 5.62 2.38
C PRO A 18 8.68 4.41 1.98
N LEU A 19 8.02 3.27 1.88
CA LEU A 19 8.65 2.05 1.40
C LEU A 19 8.57 2.02 -0.12
N THR A 20 9.70 1.76 -0.76
CA THR A 20 9.72 1.62 -2.21
C THR A 20 9.21 0.23 -2.58
N ILE A 21 8.19 0.17 -3.40
CA ILE A 21 7.65 -1.09 -3.89
C ILE A 21 7.92 -1.17 -5.39
N ASP A 22 8.80 -2.10 -5.76
CA ASP A 22 9.11 -2.37 -7.16
C ASP A 22 9.20 -3.88 -7.30
N ASN A 23 8.05 -4.49 -7.39
CA ASN A 23 7.92 -5.94 -7.40
C ASN A 23 7.59 -6.51 -8.77
N ALA A 24 7.93 -5.79 -9.84
CA ALA A 24 7.75 -6.29 -11.19
C ALA A 24 8.61 -7.54 -11.41
N LEU A 25 8.06 -8.52 -12.10
CA LEU A 25 8.82 -9.71 -12.44
C LEU A 25 9.83 -9.36 -13.54
N THR A 26 11.03 -9.91 -13.41
CA THR A 26 12.04 -9.74 -14.44
C THR A 26 11.74 -10.68 -15.62
N ALA A 27 12.35 -10.39 -16.77
CA ALA A 27 12.18 -11.23 -17.95
C ALA A 27 12.63 -12.66 -17.68
N ASP A 28 13.70 -12.85 -16.90
CA ASP A 28 14.20 -14.17 -16.57
C ASP A 28 13.24 -14.94 -15.66
N GLU A 29 12.63 -14.25 -14.70
CA GLU A 29 11.64 -14.88 -13.83
C GLU A 29 10.41 -15.31 -14.60
N ILE A 30 9.96 -14.49 -15.55
CA ILE A 30 8.84 -14.83 -16.42
C ILE A 30 9.19 -16.02 -17.29
N ALA A 31 10.37 -16.01 -17.90
CA ALA A 31 10.81 -17.08 -18.78
C ALA A 31 10.99 -18.41 -18.04
N ALA A 32 11.44 -18.35 -16.78
CA ALA A 32 11.62 -19.56 -15.99
C ALA A 32 10.30 -20.23 -15.64
N GLY A 33 9.22 -19.47 -15.54
CA GLY A 33 7.88 -20.01 -15.32
C GLY A 33 7.74 -20.78 -14.01
N ARG A 34 8.55 -20.45 -13.00
CA ARG A 34 8.53 -21.15 -11.72
C ARG A 34 8.30 -20.19 -10.58
N LEU A 35 7.61 -20.67 -9.56
CA LEU A 35 7.40 -19.90 -8.34
C LEU A 35 8.55 -20.18 -7.37
N THR A 36 9.43 -19.19 -7.22
CA THR A 36 10.54 -19.26 -6.27
C THR A 36 10.19 -18.44 -5.02
N PRO A 37 10.92 -18.60 -3.90
CA PRO A 37 10.70 -17.74 -2.74
C PRO A 37 10.80 -16.26 -3.07
N GLU A 38 11.73 -15.87 -3.93
CA GLU A 38 11.91 -14.50 -4.35
C GLU A 38 10.69 -13.98 -5.10
N VAL A 39 10.17 -14.77 -6.02
CA VAL A 39 8.97 -14.41 -6.78
C VAL A 39 7.75 -14.33 -5.86
N MET A 40 7.66 -15.24 -4.88
CA MET A 40 6.55 -15.21 -3.92
C MET A 40 6.49 -13.91 -3.14
N TRP A 41 7.63 -13.36 -2.74
CA TRP A 41 7.67 -12.11 -2.00
C TRP A 41 7.31 -10.89 -2.86
N LYS A 42 7.36 -11.02 -4.18
CA LYS A 42 6.90 -9.97 -5.08
C LYS A 42 5.39 -9.90 -5.22
N MET A 43 4.69 -10.94 -4.78
CA MET A 43 3.23 -10.98 -4.92
C MET A 43 2.56 -10.12 -3.86
N SER A 44 1.67 -9.26 -4.32
CA SER A 44 0.84 -8.47 -3.41
C SER A 44 -0.21 -9.36 -2.74
N ARG A 45 -0.54 -9.06 -1.50
CA ARG A 45 -1.53 -9.82 -0.76
C ARG A 45 -2.74 -8.95 -0.43
N ALA A 46 -3.90 -9.36 -0.91
CA ALA A 46 -5.15 -8.69 -0.60
C ALA A 46 -5.61 -9.07 0.80
N GLY A 47 -6.03 -8.09 1.55
CA GLY A 47 -6.53 -8.27 2.91
C GLY A 47 -8.02 -7.95 3.00
N SER A 48 -8.41 -7.26 4.06
CA SER A 48 -9.82 -6.92 4.28
C SER A 48 -10.37 -6.00 3.19
N SER A 49 -11.63 -6.16 2.88
CA SER A 49 -12.29 -5.39 1.84
C SER A 49 -13.66 -4.89 2.30
N SER A 50 -14.16 -3.87 1.60
CA SER A 50 -15.47 -3.29 1.88
C SER A 50 -16.06 -2.76 0.58
N LEU A 51 -17.26 -3.21 0.23
CA LEU A 51 -17.94 -2.73 -0.96
C LEU A 51 -18.76 -1.49 -0.59
N SER A 52 -18.80 -0.50 -1.48
CA SER A 52 -19.59 0.71 -1.25
C SER A 52 -21.07 0.36 -1.13
N PRO A 53 -21.88 1.18 -0.43
CA PRO A 53 -23.30 0.89 -0.25
C PRO A 53 -24.06 0.73 -1.57
N ASP A 54 -23.63 1.42 -2.62
CA ASP A 54 -24.26 1.33 -3.93
C ASP A 54 -23.68 0.20 -4.81
N GLY A 55 -22.66 -0.50 -4.32
CA GLY A 55 -22.06 -1.62 -5.04
C GLY A 55 -21.14 -1.25 -6.19
N THR A 56 -20.79 0.02 -6.36
CA THR A 56 -20.01 0.47 -7.52
C THR A 56 -18.52 0.52 -7.28
N THR A 57 -18.07 0.54 -6.03
CA THR A 57 -16.67 0.74 -5.70
C THR A 57 -16.23 -0.24 -4.61
N LEU A 58 -15.12 -0.93 -4.85
CA LEU A 58 -14.53 -1.84 -3.88
C LEU A 58 -13.33 -1.17 -3.20
N LEU A 59 -13.32 -1.22 -1.89
CA LEU A 59 -12.24 -0.72 -1.06
C LEU A 59 -11.53 -1.92 -0.45
N TYR A 60 -10.20 -1.98 -0.53
CA TYR A 60 -9.47 -3.11 0.02
C TYR A 60 -8.09 -2.71 0.51
N ALA A 61 -7.55 -3.52 1.42
CA ALA A 61 -6.19 -3.38 1.90
C ALA A 61 -5.29 -4.30 1.09
N GLN A 62 -4.10 -3.84 0.74
CA GLN A 62 -3.11 -4.63 0.03
C GLN A 62 -1.77 -4.51 0.72
N THR A 63 -1.13 -5.64 0.96
CA THR A 63 0.21 -5.68 1.56
C THR A 63 1.24 -6.03 0.51
N ASP A 64 2.26 -5.21 0.42
CA ASP A 64 3.39 -5.41 -0.45
C ASP A 64 4.68 -5.45 0.36
N TYR A 65 5.67 -6.20 -0.11
CA TYR A 65 6.93 -6.37 0.58
C TYR A 65 8.10 -5.88 -0.25
N ASN A 66 9.08 -5.29 0.42
CA ASN A 66 10.37 -4.99 -0.18
C ASN A 66 11.42 -5.87 0.49
N MET A 67 11.94 -6.85 -0.24
CA MET A 67 12.89 -7.82 0.28
C MET A 67 14.22 -7.16 0.67
N ALA A 68 14.67 -6.21 -0.12
CA ALA A 68 15.95 -5.54 0.14
C ALA A 68 15.92 -4.76 1.45
N GLN A 69 14.77 -4.20 1.80
CA GLN A 69 14.60 -3.46 3.05
C GLN A 69 14.02 -4.34 4.16
N ASN A 70 13.70 -5.59 3.86
CA ASN A 70 13.11 -6.54 4.80
C ASN A 70 11.88 -5.95 5.50
N ARG A 71 11.01 -5.31 4.73
CA ARG A 71 9.83 -4.64 5.26
C ARG A 71 8.63 -4.85 4.37
N GLY A 72 7.47 -4.85 4.99
CA GLY A 72 6.20 -4.83 4.29
C GLY A 72 5.41 -3.60 4.66
N VAL A 73 4.48 -3.21 3.79
CA VAL A 73 3.57 -2.11 4.05
C VAL A 73 2.19 -2.46 3.54
N THR A 74 1.17 -2.12 4.31
CA THR A 74 -0.22 -2.31 3.92
C THR A 74 -0.82 -0.96 3.56
N THR A 75 -1.37 -0.87 2.37
CA THR A 75 -1.97 0.35 1.83
C THR A 75 -3.43 0.10 1.45
N ILE A 76 -4.21 1.15 1.37
CA ILE A 76 -5.63 1.08 1.03
C ILE A 76 -5.79 1.46 -0.45
N TRP A 77 -6.53 0.63 -1.16
CA TRP A 77 -6.82 0.81 -2.58
C TRP A 77 -8.32 0.85 -2.83
N VAL A 78 -8.69 1.49 -3.91
CA VAL A 78 -10.08 1.53 -4.33
C VAL A 78 -10.15 1.10 -5.80
N GLN A 79 -11.14 0.29 -6.12
CA GLN A 79 -11.37 -0.19 -7.48
C GLN A 79 -12.78 0.15 -7.93
N ASP A 80 -12.88 0.78 -9.11
CA ASP A 80 -14.17 1.02 -9.75
C ASP A 80 -14.62 -0.28 -10.38
N MET A 81 -15.76 -0.80 -9.94
CA MET A 81 -16.25 -2.09 -10.38
C MET A 81 -16.69 -2.10 -11.84
N ALA A 82 -17.06 -0.95 -12.39
CA ALA A 82 -17.50 -0.87 -13.78
C ALA A 82 -16.32 -0.86 -14.75
N SER A 83 -15.31 -0.05 -14.48
CA SER A 83 -14.14 0.08 -15.36
C SER A 83 -12.99 -0.83 -14.98
N GLY A 84 -12.96 -1.33 -13.75
CA GLY A 84 -11.84 -2.10 -13.24
C GLY A 84 -10.63 -1.25 -12.84
N ALA A 85 -10.73 0.07 -12.95
CA ALA A 85 -9.62 0.96 -12.62
C ALA A 85 -9.34 0.93 -11.12
N VAL A 86 -8.06 0.87 -10.75
CA VAL A 86 -7.64 0.85 -9.36
C VAL A 86 -6.79 2.07 -9.03
N THR A 87 -6.96 2.59 -7.81
CA THR A 87 -6.22 3.75 -7.33
C THR A 87 -5.82 3.50 -5.89
N ARG A 88 -4.56 3.81 -5.57
CA ARG A 88 -4.08 3.74 -4.19
C ARG A 88 -4.47 5.01 -3.46
N LEU A 89 -5.05 4.87 -2.27
CA LEU A 89 -5.52 6.00 -1.46
C LEU A 89 -4.51 6.45 -0.41
N THR A 90 -3.66 5.54 0.08
CA THR A 90 -2.69 5.85 1.12
C THR A 90 -1.27 5.65 0.61
N ASP A 91 -0.31 6.36 1.21
CA ASP A 91 1.08 6.23 0.82
C ASP A 91 1.72 5.02 1.50
N THR A 92 2.99 4.77 1.18
CA THR A 92 3.74 3.64 1.71
C THR A 92 4.56 4.00 2.95
N ALA A 93 4.34 5.17 3.55
CA ALA A 93 5.06 5.60 4.75
C ALA A 93 4.49 4.99 6.02
N SER A 94 3.25 4.55 5.99
CA SER A 94 2.58 3.96 7.16
C SER A 94 1.73 2.78 6.75
N ASN A 95 1.41 1.92 7.72
CA ASN A 95 0.49 0.82 7.51
C ASN A 95 -0.93 1.29 7.73
N ASN A 96 -1.83 0.83 6.86
CA ASN A 96 -3.24 1.20 6.92
C ASN A 96 -4.07 -0.07 6.72
N ALA A 97 -5.06 -0.29 7.55
CA ALA A 97 -5.80 -1.55 7.58
C ALA A 97 -7.29 -1.35 7.81
N ASP A 98 -8.04 -2.40 7.59
CA ASP A 98 -9.48 -2.48 7.86
C ASP A 98 -10.28 -1.32 7.28
N PRO A 99 -10.20 -1.10 5.96
CA PRO A 99 -10.97 -0.03 5.36
C PRO A 99 -12.46 -0.34 5.39
N LYS A 100 -13.27 0.67 5.70
CA LYS A 100 -14.73 0.56 5.74
C LYS A 100 -15.37 1.80 5.15
N TRP A 101 -16.45 1.61 4.41
CA TRP A 101 -17.28 2.70 3.94
C TRP A 101 -18.19 3.20 5.05
N SER A 102 -18.47 4.49 5.04
CA SER A 102 -19.56 5.02 5.86
C SER A 102 -20.91 4.56 5.28
N ALA A 103 -21.95 4.62 6.09
CA ALA A 103 -23.28 4.18 5.67
C ALA A 103 -23.80 4.96 4.45
N ASP A 104 -23.41 6.23 4.31
CA ASP A 104 -23.84 7.06 3.19
C ASP A 104 -22.88 6.99 1.98
N GLY A 105 -21.79 6.23 2.08
CA GLY A 105 -20.83 6.06 1.02
C GLY A 105 -19.92 7.27 0.74
N ARG A 106 -19.96 8.28 1.59
CA ARG A 106 -19.22 9.51 1.37
C ARG A 106 -17.86 9.55 2.06
N LYS A 107 -17.65 8.67 3.04
CA LYS A 107 -16.43 8.65 3.83
C LYS A 107 -15.88 7.24 3.91
N ILE A 108 -14.59 7.17 4.16
CA ILE A 108 -13.87 5.92 4.34
C ILE A 108 -13.20 5.99 5.71
N TYR A 109 -13.35 4.94 6.51
CA TYR A 109 -12.70 4.80 7.79
C TYR A 109 -11.66 3.69 7.70
N PHE A 110 -10.47 3.91 8.25
CA PHE A 110 -9.44 2.90 8.29
C PHE A 110 -8.52 3.12 9.49
N LEU A 111 -7.81 2.09 9.88
CA LEU A 111 -6.82 2.16 10.93
C LEU A 111 -5.47 2.51 10.34
N SER A 112 -4.69 3.34 11.01
CA SER A 112 -3.38 3.76 10.51
C SER A 112 -2.40 3.91 11.67
N ASP A 113 -1.15 3.54 11.42
CA ASP A 113 -0.08 3.72 12.40
C ASP A 113 0.73 5.00 12.14
N ARG A 114 0.22 5.90 11.30
CA ARG A 114 0.97 7.12 10.91
C ARG A 114 1.29 8.06 12.07
N SER A 115 0.52 8.00 13.13
CA SER A 115 0.77 8.84 14.31
C SER A 115 1.46 8.07 15.44
N GLY A 116 1.94 6.87 15.16
CA GLY A 116 2.54 6.02 16.18
C GLY A 116 2.08 4.59 15.99
N SER A 117 1.49 3.99 16.99
CA SER A 117 0.90 2.66 16.88
C SER A 117 -0.61 2.75 16.74
N ILE A 118 -1.14 1.74 16.14
CA ILE A 118 -2.60 1.61 16.06
C ILE A 118 -3.16 1.23 17.42
#